data_369441d026692ca9ab791fc4642dd7f0
#
_entry.id   369441d026692ca9ab791fc4642dd7f0
#
_cell.length_a   1.000
_cell.length_b   1.000
_cell.length_c   1.000
_cell.angle_alpha   90.00
_cell.angle_beta   90.00
_cell.angle_gamma   90.00
#
_symmetry.space_group_name_H-M   'P 1'
#
loop_
_entity.id
_entity.type
_entity.pdbx_description
1 polymer ?
#
loop_
_entity_poly.entity_id
_entity_poly.type
_entity_poly.pdbx_seq_one_letter_code
_entity_poly.pdbx_strand_id
1 'polypeptide(L)'
;MKQFSQLTEREILALAISNEDEDSRIYRDFAEALAEQFPASAAVFSGMADEETRHRGALFDLYREKFGEHLPLIRRQDVKGFIKRKPLWLMRPLGLSEVRKYAANMELDAARFYRKAAETTRDASIRELVLKLSEDEDRHEALAESLAEQHLTPEARASEADSERRAFILQYVQPGLVGLMDGSVSTLAPLFAAAFATHKPFETFLVGLAASVGAGISMGFAEALSDDGALSGRGSPWIRGLVCGLMTTFGGLGHTLPYLIPDFYMATVLAVAVVVVELALISWIRHRFMDTPWLQATFQIAVGGALVFLAGILIGSA
;
A
#
# COMPACT_ATOMS: atom_id res chain seq x y z
N MET A 1 -6.95 -20.89 -27.97
CA MET A 1 -7.75 -19.76 -27.44
C MET A 1 -8.79 -19.40 -28.50
N LYS A 2 -10.07 -19.46 -28.14
CA LYS A 2 -11.19 -19.07 -29.01
C LYS A 2 -11.31 -17.55 -29.07
N GLN A 3 -11.77 -16.98 -30.20
CA GLN A 3 -12.25 -15.59 -30.24
C GLN A 3 -13.61 -15.54 -29.55
N PHE A 4 -13.96 -14.41 -28.94
CA PHE A 4 -15.27 -14.25 -28.30
C PHE A 4 -16.44 -14.50 -29.26
N SER A 5 -16.32 -14.04 -30.50
CA SER A 5 -17.32 -14.25 -31.57
C SER A 5 -17.49 -15.72 -32.03
N GLN A 6 -16.62 -16.61 -31.56
CA GLN A 6 -16.67 -18.05 -31.84
C GLN A 6 -17.31 -18.85 -30.71
N LEU A 7 -17.69 -18.17 -29.61
CA LEU A 7 -18.34 -18.82 -28.48
C LEU A 7 -19.80 -19.14 -28.83
N THR A 8 -20.22 -20.30 -28.39
CA THR A 8 -21.63 -20.68 -28.40
C THR A 8 -22.35 -20.02 -27.23
N GLU A 9 -23.66 -19.83 -27.32
CA GLU A 9 -24.48 -19.31 -26.21
C GLU A 9 -24.31 -20.12 -24.92
N ARG A 10 -24.15 -21.43 -25.06
CA ARG A 10 -23.84 -22.34 -23.97
C ARG A 10 -22.51 -22.01 -23.28
N GLU A 11 -21.47 -21.68 -24.06
CA GLU A 11 -20.16 -21.30 -23.56
C GLU A 11 -20.17 -19.91 -22.95
N ILE A 12 -20.94 -18.97 -23.51
CA ILE A 12 -21.10 -17.61 -22.99
C ILE A 12 -21.75 -17.65 -21.60
N LEU A 13 -22.85 -18.40 -21.44
CA LEU A 13 -23.51 -18.54 -20.14
C LEU A 13 -22.61 -19.26 -19.11
N ALA A 14 -21.88 -20.28 -19.51
CA ALA A 14 -20.96 -20.97 -18.61
C ALA A 14 -19.82 -20.05 -18.12
N LEU A 15 -19.29 -19.20 -18.98
CA LEU A 15 -18.31 -18.17 -18.61
C LEU A 15 -18.93 -17.13 -17.68
N ALA A 16 -20.17 -16.68 -17.95
CA ALA A 16 -20.91 -15.77 -17.11
C ALA A 16 -21.05 -16.35 -15.67
N ILE A 17 -21.59 -17.58 -15.57
CA ILE A 17 -21.74 -18.28 -14.28
C ILE A 17 -20.42 -18.36 -13.50
N SER A 18 -19.31 -18.66 -14.21
CA SER A 18 -17.98 -18.72 -13.58
C SER A 18 -17.48 -17.36 -13.14
N ASN A 19 -17.81 -16.28 -13.86
CA ASN A 19 -17.44 -14.92 -13.47
C ASN A 19 -18.13 -14.51 -12.18
N GLU A 20 -19.46 -14.64 -12.11
CA GLU A 20 -20.25 -14.32 -10.92
C GLU A 20 -19.78 -15.10 -9.67
N ASP A 21 -19.46 -16.39 -9.84
CA ASP A 21 -18.93 -17.19 -8.72
C ASP A 21 -17.57 -16.65 -8.23
N GLU A 22 -16.69 -16.24 -9.13
CA GLU A 22 -15.40 -15.66 -8.77
C GLU A 22 -15.57 -14.28 -8.15
N ASP A 23 -16.44 -13.42 -8.69
CA ASP A 23 -16.68 -12.07 -8.21
C ASP A 23 -17.32 -12.08 -6.82
N SER A 24 -18.31 -12.94 -6.59
CA SER A 24 -18.86 -13.18 -5.25
C SER A 24 -17.79 -13.57 -4.22
N ARG A 25 -16.82 -14.42 -4.60
CA ARG A 25 -15.72 -14.81 -3.70
C ARG A 25 -14.77 -13.64 -3.43
N ILE A 26 -14.43 -12.86 -4.46
CA ILE A 26 -13.57 -11.69 -4.31
C ILE A 26 -14.19 -10.68 -3.36
N TYR A 27 -15.49 -10.40 -3.49
CA TYR A 27 -16.18 -9.47 -2.60
C TYR A 27 -16.29 -9.97 -1.17
N ARG A 28 -16.47 -11.28 -0.94
CA ARG A 28 -16.38 -11.85 0.41
C ARG A 28 -14.99 -11.70 1.02
N ASP A 29 -13.94 -11.96 0.24
CA ASP A 29 -12.56 -11.77 0.69
C ASP A 29 -12.27 -10.30 1.03
N PHE A 30 -12.82 -9.34 0.27
CA PHE A 30 -12.72 -7.91 0.60
C PHE A 30 -13.49 -7.58 1.88
N ALA A 31 -14.71 -8.08 2.03
CA ALA A 31 -15.51 -7.86 3.22
C ALA A 31 -14.80 -8.39 4.48
N GLU A 32 -14.26 -9.61 4.43
CA GLU A 32 -13.49 -10.19 5.53
C GLU A 32 -12.22 -9.38 5.85
N ALA A 33 -11.46 -8.99 4.83
CA ALA A 33 -10.22 -8.24 5.01
C ALA A 33 -10.44 -6.84 5.59
N LEU A 34 -11.58 -6.22 5.29
CA LEU A 34 -11.92 -4.86 5.73
C LEU A 34 -12.73 -4.82 7.03
N ALA A 35 -13.29 -5.94 7.50
CA ALA A 35 -14.26 -5.99 8.58
C ALA A 35 -13.80 -5.31 9.88
N GLU A 36 -12.54 -5.46 10.24
CA GLU A 36 -11.98 -4.91 11.48
C GLU A 36 -11.75 -3.40 11.42
N GLN A 37 -11.19 -2.92 10.30
CA GLN A 37 -10.76 -1.52 10.17
C GLN A 37 -11.79 -0.64 9.48
N PHE A 38 -12.61 -1.21 8.59
CA PHE A 38 -13.55 -0.51 7.71
C PHE A 38 -14.92 -1.23 7.66
N PRO A 39 -15.61 -1.38 8.80
CA PRO A 39 -16.82 -2.23 8.89
C PRO A 39 -17.97 -1.76 7.99
N ALA A 40 -18.10 -0.46 7.73
CA ALA A 40 -19.13 0.07 6.85
C ALA A 40 -18.88 -0.30 5.38
N SER A 41 -17.65 -0.17 4.89
CA SER A 41 -17.26 -0.63 3.55
C SER A 41 -17.30 -2.15 3.43
N ALA A 42 -16.94 -2.89 4.47
CA ALA A 42 -17.07 -4.34 4.51
C ALA A 42 -18.52 -4.80 4.33
N ALA A 43 -19.49 -4.12 4.97
CA ALA A 43 -20.91 -4.42 4.82
C ALA A 43 -21.41 -4.22 3.37
N VAL A 44 -20.91 -3.19 2.66
CA VAL A 44 -21.25 -2.96 1.25
C VAL A 44 -20.69 -4.07 0.36
N PHE A 45 -19.42 -4.45 0.53
CA PHE A 45 -18.83 -5.56 -0.24
C PHE A 45 -19.51 -6.91 0.07
N SER A 46 -19.99 -7.13 1.29
CA SER A 46 -20.81 -8.29 1.61
C SER A 46 -22.13 -8.27 0.83
N GLY A 47 -22.79 -7.12 0.73
CA GLY A 47 -24.00 -6.95 -0.06
C GLY A 47 -23.77 -7.23 -1.55
N MET A 48 -22.68 -6.73 -2.14
CA MET A 48 -22.27 -7.03 -3.51
C MET A 48 -22.04 -8.52 -3.72
N ALA A 49 -21.35 -9.21 -2.82
CA ALA A 49 -21.13 -10.66 -2.88
C ALA A 49 -22.45 -11.45 -2.94
N ASP A 50 -23.48 -11.01 -2.20
CA ASP A 50 -24.80 -11.62 -2.20
C ASP A 50 -25.55 -11.33 -3.52
N GLU A 51 -25.31 -10.17 -4.16
CA GLU A 51 -25.87 -9.85 -5.48
C GLU A 51 -25.26 -10.72 -6.56
N GLU A 52 -23.92 -10.89 -6.60
CA GLU A 52 -23.25 -11.79 -7.54
C GLU A 52 -23.71 -13.24 -7.39
N THR A 53 -23.99 -13.65 -6.15
CA THR A 53 -24.55 -14.99 -5.90
C THR A 53 -25.98 -15.12 -6.51
N ARG A 54 -26.78 -14.06 -6.50
CA ARG A 54 -28.10 -14.03 -7.15
C ARG A 54 -27.99 -14.00 -8.68
N HIS A 55 -27.08 -13.22 -9.25
CA HIS A 55 -26.79 -13.18 -10.68
C HIS A 55 -26.37 -14.56 -11.19
N ARG A 56 -25.44 -15.21 -10.50
CA ARG A 56 -25.04 -16.60 -10.78
C ARG A 56 -26.22 -17.54 -10.78
N GLY A 57 -27.12 -17.42 -9.80
CA GLY A 57 -28.32 -18.26 -9.69
C GLY A 57 -29.23 -18.09 -10.91
N ALA A 58 -29.53 -16.85 -11.29
CA ALA A 58 -30.38 -16.55 -12.45
C ALA A 58 -29.77 -17.08 -13.78
N LEU A 59 -28.46 -16.91 -13.95
CA LEU A 59 -27.73 -17.43 -15.12
C LEU A 59 -27.76 -18.98 -15.16
N PHE A 60 -27.56 -19.63 -14.01
CA PHE A 60 -27.58 -21.09 -13.92
C PHE A 60 -28.96 -21.66 -14.17
N ASP A 61 -30.04 -21.03 -13.67
CA ASP A 61 -31.41 -21.47 -13.92
C ASP A 61 -31.77 -21.37 -15.41
N LEU A 62 -31.42 -20.26 -16.07
CA LEU A 62 -31.61 -20.12 -17.50
C LEU A 62 -30.76 -21.10 -18.30
N TYR A 63 -29.52 -21.33 -17.89
CA TYR A 63 -28.64 -22.32 -18.49
C TYR A 63 -29.26 -23.72 -18.42
N ARG A 64 -29.74 -24.12 -17.24
CA ARG A 64 -30.35 -25.43 -16.98
C ARG A 64 -31.60 -25.64 -17.84
N GLU A 65 -32.43 -24.59 -17.97
CA GLU A 65 -33.64 -24.63 -18.80
C GLU A 65 -33.31 -24.87 -20.29
N LYS A 66 -32.27 -24.18 -20.80
CA LYS A 66 -31.93 -24.20 -22.23
C LYS A 66 -31.02 -25.36 -22.63
N PHE A 67 -30.10 -25.79 -21.79
CA PHE A 67 -28.98 -26.66 -22.14
C PHE A 67 -28.80 -27.86 -21.20
N GLY A 68 -29.62 -28.01 -20.16
CA GLY A 68 -29.51 -29.06 -19.14
C GLY A 68 -28.43 -28.75 -18.08
N GLU A 69 -28.12 -29.74 -17.23
CA GLU A 69 -27.32 -29.53 -16.03
C GLU A 69 -25.82 -29.45 -16.23
N HIS A 70 -25.30 -29.89 -17.37
CA HIS A 70 -23.87 -30.02 -17.59
C HIS A 70 -23.24 -28.78 -18.21
N LEU A 71 -22.46 -28.05 -17.43
CA LEU A 71 -21.67 -26.91 -17.92
C LEU A 71 -20.50 -27.39 -18.78
N PRO A 72 -20.17 -26.72 -19.90
CA PRO A 72 -19.00 -26.99 -20.70
C PRO A 72 -17.73 -26.58 -19.93
N LEU A 73 -16.66 -27.34 -20.11
CA LEU A 73 -15.33 -27.00 -19.58
C LEU A 73 -14.72 -25.86 -20.41
N ILE A 74 -15.08 -24.64 -20.09
CA ILE A 74 -14.49 -23.43 -20.69
C ILE A 74 -14.04 -22.49 -19.56
N ARG A 75 -12.85 -21.92 -19.70
CA ARG A 75 -12.27 -20.99 -18.74
C ARG A 75 -11.93 -19.67 -19.43
N ARG A 76 -11.83 -18.58 -18.67
CA ARG A 76 -11.44 -17.26 -19.18
C ARG A 76 -10.15 -17.29 -20.01
N GLN A 77 -9.16 -18.04 -19.55
CA GLN A 77 -7.88 -18.21 -20.25
C GLN A 77 -8.00 -18.92 -21.62
N ASP A 78 -9.10 -19.58 -21.88
CA ASP A 78 -9.35 -20.25 -23.15
C ASP A 78 -9.93 -19.28 -24.21
N VAL A 79 -10.28 -18.05 -23.79
CA VAL A 79 -10.86 -17.01 -24.65
C VAL A 79 -9.89 -15.86 -24.86
N LYS A 80 -9.63 -15.48 -26.09
CA LYS A 80 -8.72 -14.38 -26.44
C LYS A 80 -9.36 -13.03 -26.15
N GLY A 81 -8.64 -12.16 -25.43
CA GLY A 81 -9.11 -10.83 -25.08
C GLY A 81 -10.16 -10.80 -23.97
N PHE A 82 -10.25 -11.90 -23.21
CA PHE A 82 -11.11 -11.98 -22.04
C PHE A 82 -10.50 -11.23 -20.84
N ILE A 83 -11.34 -10.93 -19.85
CA ILE A 83 -10.97 -10.22 -18.62
C ILE A 83 -9.75 -10.87 -17.95
N LYS A 84 -8.71 -10.06 -17.69
CA LYS A 84 -7.55 -10.49 -16.90
C LYS A 84 -7.67 -9.93 -15.50
N ARG A 85 -7.87 -10.79 -14.50
CA ARG A 85 -7.89 -10.38 -13.10
C ARG A 85 -6.55 -10.58 -12.43
N LYS A 86 -6.18 -9.64 -11.56
CA LYS A 86 -4.98 -9.78 -10.72
C LYS A 86 -5.27 -10.81 -9.61
N PRO A 87 -4.27 -11.61 -9.19
CA PRO A 87 -4.44 -12.51 -8.06
C PRO A 87 -4.80 -11.77 -6.77
N LEU A 88 -5.78 -12.25 -6.02
CA LEU A 88 -6.27 -11.66 -4.76
C LEU A 88 -5.18 -11.44 -3.71
N TRP A 89 -4.21 -12.35 -3.62
CA TRP A 89 -3.11 -12.22 -2.66
C TRP A 89 -2.23 -10.98 -2.89
N LEU A 90 -2.24 -10.43 -4.11
CA LEU A 90 -1.59 -9.15 -4.44
C LEU A 90 -2.43 -7.94 -3.99
N MET A 91 -3.72 -8.13 -3.70
CA MET A 91 -4.65 -7.06 -3.38
C MET A 91 -4.81 -6.84 -1.87
N ARG A 92 -4.60 -7.89 -1.04
CA ARG A 92 -4.73 -7.81 0.42
C ARG A 92 -3.90 -6.72 1.12
N PRO A 93 -2.68 -6.37 0.67
CA PRO A 93 -1.91 -5.28 1.28
C PRO A 93 -2.28 -3.88 0.77
N LEU A 94 -3.27 -3.75 -0.13
CA LEU A 94 -3.67 -2.46 -0.68
C LEU A 94 -4.64 -1.74 0.26
N GLY A 95 -4.50 -0.41 0.35
CA GLY A 95 -5.42 0.42 1.12
C GLY A 95 -6.85 0.39 0.55
N LEU A 96 -7.82 0.84 1.33
CA LEU A 96 -9.25 0.84 1.00
C LEU A 96 -9.55 1.49 -0.36
N SER A 97 -8.87 2.60 -0.70
CA SER A 97 -9.05 3.28 -1.98
C SER A 97 -8.68 2.41 -3.19
N GLU A 98 -7.64 1.59 -3.08
CA GLU A 98 -7.23 0.66 -4.15
C GLU A 98 -8.18 -0.54 -4.28
N VAL A 99 -8.74 -1.02 -3.16
CA VAL A 99 -9.77 -2.07 -3.16
C VAL A 99 -11.03 -1.55 -3.86
N ARG A 100 -11.47 -0.32 -3.58
CA ARG A 100 -12.62 0.31 -4.25
C ARG A 100 -12.39 0.48 -5.75
N LYS A 101 -11.22 0.98 -6.18
CA LYS A 101 -10.86 1.08 -7.60
C LYS A 101 -10.83 -0.28 -8.29
N TYR A 102 -10.34 -1.30 -7.60
CA TYR A 102 -10.31 -2.64 -8.16
C TYR A 102 -11.73 -3.18 -8.34
N ALA A 103 -12.62 -3.00 -7.35
CA ALA A 103 -14.02 -3.35 -7.43
C ALA A 103 -14.71 -2.64 -8.63
N ALA A 104 -14.59 -1.32 -8.74
CA ALA A 104 -15.15 -0.57 -9.87
C ALA A 104 -14.64 -1.08 -11.23
N ASN A 105 -13.37 -1.43 -11.35
CA ASN A 105 -12.84 -2.03 -12.58
C ASN A 105 -13.41 -3.45 -12.85
N MET A 106 -13.69 -4.23 -11.80
CA MET A 106 -14.33 -5.54 -11.96
C MET A 106 -15.71 -5.41 -12.57
N GLU A 107 -16.52 -4.50 -12.04
CA GLU A 107 -17.88 -4.22 -12.53
C GLU A 107 -17.88 -3.71 -13.98
N LEU A 108 -16.99 -2.75 -14.29
CA LEU A 108 -16.83 -2.24 -15.65
C LEU A 108 -16.47 -3.35 -16.64
N ASP A 109 -15.61 -4.26 -16.26
CA ASP A 109 -15.24 -5.40 -17.10
C ASP A 109 -16.38 -6.41 -17.25
N ALA A 110 -17.16 -6.66 -16.18
CA ALA A 110 -18.36 -7.50 -16.22
C ALA A 110 -19.45 -6.88 -17.13
N ALA A 111 -19.74 -5.60 -16.98
CA ALA A 111 -20.68 -4.88 -17.84
C ALA A 111 -20.28 -4.96 -19.32
N ARG A 112 -18.99 -4.78 -19.64
CA ARG A 112 -18.48 -4.93 -21.02
C ARG A 112 -18.64 -6.35 -21.54
N PHE A 113 -18.41 -7.35 -20.71
CA PHE A 113 -18.62 -8.75 -21.08
C PHE A 113 -20.08 -9.01 -21.40
N TYR A 114 -21.03 -8.56 -20.57
CA TYR A 114 -22.46 -8.76 -20.78
C TYR A 114 -22.98 -8.03 -22.02
N ARG A 115 -22.55 -6.79 -22.29
CA ARG A 115 -22.89 -6.10 -23.54
C ARG A 115 -22.44 -6.87 -24.76
N LYS A 116 -21.23 -7.37 -24.74
CA LYS A 116 -20.69 -8.17 -25.85
C LYS A 116 -21.39 -9.52 -26.00
N ALA A 117 -21.80 -10.14 -24.90
CA ALA A 117 -22.62 -11.36 -24.91
C ALA A 117 -23.98 -11.09 -25.57
N ALA A 118 -24.63 -9.96 -25.23
CA ALA A 118 -25.91 -9.55 -25.83
C ALA A 118 -25.82 -9.34 -27.34
N GLU A 119 -24.72 -8.75 -27.83
CA GLU A 119 -24.47 -8.56 -29.28
C GLU A 119 -24.30 -9.88 -30.04
N THR A 120 -23.73 -10.89 -29.37
CA THR A 120 -23.38 -12.17 -30.01
C THR A 120 -24.53 -13.18 -29.93
N THR A 121 -25.39 -13.07 -28.92
CA THR A 121 -26.47 -14.02 -28.62
C THR A 121 -27.68 -13.82 -29.53
N ARG A 122 -28.24 -14.94 -30.04
CA ARG A 122 -29.46 -14.96 -30.89
C ARG A 122 -30.71 -15.25 -30.07
N ASP A 123 -30.60 -16.01 -28.99
CA ASP A 123 -31.72 -16.33 -28.09
C ASP A 123 -32.19 -15.07 -27.36
N ALA A 124 -33.49 -14.77 -27.45
CA ALA A 124 -34.07 -13.55 -26.88
C ALA A 124 -34.00 -13.54 -25.34
N SER A 125 -34.21 -14.68 -24.68
CA SER A 125 -34.22 -14.78 -23.23
C SER A 125 -32.80 -14.60 -22.66
N ILE A 126 -31.79 -15.19 -23.33
CA ILE A 126 -30.38 -15.01 -22.92
C ILE A 126 -29.97 -13.56 -23.12
N ARG A 127 -30.33 -12.95 -24.25
CA ARG A 127 -30.04 -11.52 -24.52
C ARG A 127 -30.66 -10.61 -23.48
N GLU A 128 -31.93 -10.82 -23.11
CA GLU A 128 -32.62 -10.05 -22.11
C GLU A 128 -31.95 -10.13 -20.76
N LEU A 129 -31.60 -11.35 -20.32
CA LEU A 129 -30.90 -11.55 -19.03
C LEU A 129 -29.54 -10.86 -19.00
N VAL A 130 -28.69 -11.05 -20.02
CA VAL A 130 -27.32 -10.46 -20.01
C VAL A 130 -27.36 -8.94 -20.17
N LEU A 131 -28.37 -8.36 -20.83
CA LEU A 131 -28.57 -6.91 -20.86
C LEU A 131 -28.95 -6.38 -19.48
N LYS A 132 -29.90 -7.04 -18.81
CA LYS A 132 -30.25 -6.69 -17.43
C LYS A 132 -29.03 -6.76 -16.50
N LEU A 133 -28.24 -7.84 -16.57
CA LEU A 133 -27.02 -7.95 -15.78
C LEU A 133 -26.03 -6.82 -16.11
N SER A 134 -25.87 -6.45 -17.39
CA SER A 134 -25.02 -5.30 -17.73
C SER A 134 -25.46 -3.99 -17.07
N GLU A 135 -26.77 -3.76 -16.93
CA GLU A 135 -27.31 -2.58 -16.23
C GLU A 135 -27.09 -2.68 -14.71
N ASP A 136 -27.15 -3.88 -14.15
CA ASP A 136 -26.84 -4.14 -12.74
C ASP A 136 -25.36 -3.85 -12.45
N GLU A 137 -24.42 -4.32 -13.30
CA GLU A 137 -23.00 -4.04 -13.18
C GLU A 137 -22.63 -2.56 -13.30
N ASP A 138 -23.29 -1.81 -14.22
CA ASP A 138 -23.11 -0.36 -14.33
C ASP A 138 -23.54 0.36 -13.02
N ARG A 139 -24.55 -0.16 -12.32
CA ARG A 139 -24.96 0.36 -11.01
C ARG A 139 -23.94 0.01 -9.91
N HIS A 140 -23.38 -1.20 -9.95
CA HIS A 140 -22.32 -1.63 -9.02
C HIS A 140 -21.03 -0.83 -9.19
N GLU A 141 -20.62 -0.53 -10.44
CA GLU A 141 -19.50 0.35 -10.73
C GLU A 141 -19.70 1.73 -10.06
N ALA A 142 -20.85 2.35 -10.30
CA ALA A 142 -21.20 3.65 -9.70
C ALA A 142 -21.25 3.57 -8.16
N LEU A 143 -21.72 2.44 -7.61
CA LEU A 143 -21.71 2.16 -6.18
C LEU A 143 -20.29 2.07 -5.64
N ALA A 144 -19.40 1.29 -6.27
CA ALA A 144 -18.01 1.12 -5.86
C ALA A 144 -17.22 2.44 -5.90
N GLU A 145 -17.44 3.27 -6.94
CA GLU A 145 -16.81 4.59 -7.07
C GLU A 145 -17.34 5.60 -6.05
N SER A 146 -18.67 5.65 -5.86
CA SER A 146 -19.33 6.61 -4.98
C SER A 146 -19.48 6.12 -3.53
N LEU A 147 -18.93 4.95 -3.20
CA LEU A 147 -19.11 4.28 -1.91
C LEU A 147 -18.76 5.20 -0.73
N ALA A 148 -17.71 6.00 -0.86
CA ALA A 148 -17.32 6.98 0.16
C ALA A 148 -18.27 8.17 0.27
N GLU A 149 -18.97 8.55 -0.81
CA GLU A 149 -19.76 9.78 -0.87
C GLU A 149 -21.25 9.58 -0.60
N GLN A 150 -21.82 8.47 -1.05
CA GLN A 150 -23.28 8.25 -1.05
C GLN A 150 -23.76 7.21 -0.04
N HIS A 151 -22.95 6.22 0.30
CA HIS A 151 -23.38 5.04 1.07
C HIS A 151 -22.82 4.98 2.48
N LEU A 152 -21.82 5.82 2.83
CA LEU A 152 -21.31 5.93 4.18
C LEU A 152 -21.93 7.12 4.90
N THR A 153 -22.34 6.94 6.15
CA THR A 153 -22.72 8.06 7.02
C THR A 153 -21.52 8.98 7.22
N PRO A 154 -21.70 10.27 7.54
CA PRO A 154 -20.60 11.17 7.86
C PRO A 154 -19.66 10.63 8.93
N GLU A 155 -20.21 9.96 9.94
CA GLU A 155 -19.46 9.34 11.04
C GLU A 155 -18.63 8.16 10.56
N ALA A 156 -19.20 7.30 9.70
CA ALA A 156 -18.48 6.16 9.11
C ALA A 156 -17.33 6.65 8.21
N ARG A 157 -17.55 7.70 7.40
CA ARG A 157 -16.48 8.33 6.59
C ARG A 157 -15.34 8.87 7.46
N ALA A 158 -15.68 9.59 8.53
CA ALA A 158 -14.67 10.12 9.44
C ALA A 158 -13.87 8.99 10.09
N SER A 159 -14.53 7.92 10.55
CA SER A 159 -13.90 6.75 11.14
C SER A 159 -12.99 6.01 10.15
N GLU A 160 -13.41 5.83 8.89
CA GLU A 160 -12.61 5.20 7.85
C GLU A 160 -11.39 6.06 7.47
N ALA A 161 -11.57 7.39 7.35
CA ALA A 161 -10.47 8.32 7.09
C ALA A 161 -9.43 8.33 8.22
N ASP A 162 -9.87 8.26 9.47
CA ASP A 162 -8.98 8.15 10.62
C ASP A 162 -8.22 6.81 10.64
N SER A 163 -8.90 5.72 10.28
CA SER A 163 -8.27 4.40 10.15
C SER A 163 -7.22 4.36 9.03
N GLU A 164 -7.53 4.91 7.85
CA GLU A 164 -6.56 5.05 6.75
C GLU A 164 -5.34 5.91 7.16
N ARG A 165 -5.60 7.06 7.81
CA ARG A 165 -4.54 7.93 8.32
C ARG A 165 -3.67 7.21 9.33
N ARG A 166 -4.28 6.46 10.25
CA ARG A 166 -3.56 5.67 11.26
C ARG A 166 -2.72 4.57 10.61
N ALA A 167 -3.27 3.83 9.65
CA ALA A 167 -2.54 2.80 8.91
C ALA A 167 -1.34 3.41 8.16
N PHE A 168 -1.50 4.55 7.49
CA PHE A 168 -0.42 5.27 6.82
C PHE A 168 0.68 5.70 7.81
N ILE A 169 0.30 6.27 8.95
CA ILE A 169 1.27 6.68 9.97
C ILE A 169 2.06 5.47 10.48
N LEU A 170 1.40 4.37 10.80
CA LEU A 170 2.03 3.17 11.36
C LEU A 170 2.94 2.46 10.35
N GLN A 171 2.57 2.45 9.07
CA GLN A 171 3.31 1.71 8.04
C GLN A 171 4.44 2.52 7.41
N TYR A 172 4.31 3.85 7.30
CA TYR A 172 5.28 4.69 6.57
C TYR A 172 5.91 5.77 7.44
N VAL A 173 5.09 6.58 8.14
CA VAL A 173 5.61 7.75 8.86
C VAL A 173 6.43 7.32 10.08
N GLN A 174 5.92 6.41 10.89
CA GLN A 174 6.58 5.97 12.12
C GLN A 174 7.90 5.25 11.82
N PRO A 175 7.98 4.22 10.94
CA PRO A 175 9.24 3.59 10.60
C PRO A 175 10.22 4.56 9.92
N GLY A 176 9.72 5.42 9.04
CA GLY A 176 10.55 6.43 8.38
C GLY A 176 11.14 7.44 9.36
N LEU A 177 10.37 7.88 10.34
CA LEU A 177 10.85 8.79 11.38
C LEU A 177 11.87 8.12 12.29
N VAL A 178 11.64 6.87 12.70
CA VAL A 178 12.60 6.09 13.49
C VAL A 178 13.91 5.93 12.72
N GLY A 179 13.83 5.57 11.44
CA GLY A 179 15.01 5.46 10.59
C GLY A 179 15.74 6.79 10.43
N LEU A 180 15.03 7.88 10.16
CA LEU A 180 15.64 9.20 10.02
C LEU A 180 16.34 9.64 11.32
N MET A 181 15.71 9.43 12.47
CA MET A 181 16.30 9.73 13.77
C MET A 181 17.57 8.92 14.01
N ASP A 182 17.52 7.62 13.75
CA ASP A 182 18.68 6.76 13.94
C ASP A 182 19.82 7.18 13.00
N GLY A 183 19.55 7.37 11.71
CA GLY A 183 20.54 7.80 10.75
C GLY A 183 21.17 9.14 11.06
N SER A 184 20.36 10.14 11.47
CA SER A 184 20.86 11.48 11.81
C SER A 184 21.61 11.55 13.15
N VAL A 185 21.47 10.56 14.04
CA VAL A 185 22.11 10.59 15.36
C VAL A 185 23.22 9.54 15.49
N SER A 186 22.96 8.28 15.13
CA SER A 186 23.92 7.18 15.35
C SER A 186 25.21 7.32 14.53
N THR A 187 25.12 7.97 13.37
CA THR A 187 26.27 8.16 12.48
C THR A 187 27.16 9.36 12.84
N LEU A 188 26.68 10.27 13.72
CA LEU A 188 27.47 11.45 14.15
C LEU A 188 28.77 11.07 14.84
N ALA A 189 28.72 10.13 15.77
CA ALA A 189 29.92 9.75 16.54
C ALA A 189 31.04 9.22 15.64
N PRO A 190 30.85 8.21 14.80
CA PRO A 190 31.91 7.72 13.92
C PRO A 190 32.36 8.75 12.89
N LEU A 191 31.44 9.56 12.35
CA LEU A 191 31.77 10.60 11.39
C LEU A 191 32.67 11.66 11.99
N PHE A 192 32.25 12.28 13.11
CA PHE A 192 33.03 13.34 13.75
C PHE A 192 34.31 12.83 14.42
N ALA A 193 34.30 11.58 14.94
CA ALA A 193 35.55 10.96 15.39
C ALA A 193 36.55 10.85 14.24
N ALA A 194 36.17 10.38 13.07
CA ALA A 194 37.04 10.32 11.91
C ALA A 194 37.48 11.73 11.45
N ALA A 195 36.55 12.69 11.45
CA ALA A 195 36.81 14.07 11.04
C ALA A 195 37.90 14.71 11.91
N PHE A 196 37.77 14.64 13.23
CA PHE A 196 38.69 15.27 14.18
C PHE A 196 40.00 14.48 14.35
N ALA A 197 40.00 13.15 14.18
CA ALA A 197 41.21 12.35 14.22
C ALA A 197 42.10 12.51 12.98
N THR A 198 41.50 12.62 11.81
CA THR A 198 42.26 12.60 10.54
C THR A 198 42.46 13.97 9.90
N HIS A 199 41.52 14.89 10.10
CA HIS A 199 41.40 16.17 9.38
C HIS A 199 41.39 16.01 7.84
N LYS A 200 40.98 14.81 7.35
CA LYS A 200 40.93 14.48 5.94
C LYS A 200 39.47 14.29 5.47
N PRO A 201 38.89 15.26 4.76
CA PRO A 201 37.48 15.22 4.38
C PRO A 201 37.05 13.95 3.66
N PHE A 202 37.83 13.50 2.67
CA PHE A 202 37.45 12.31 1.88
C PHE A 202 37.47 11.00 2.72
N GLU A 203 38.43 10.85 3.62
CA GLU A 203 38.46 9.70 4.55
C GLU A 203 37.24 9.74 5.50
N THR A 204 36.92 10.93 6.00
CA THR A 204 35.71 11.15 6.81
C THR A 204 34.43 10.83 6.03
N PHE A 205 34.34 11.25 4.76
CA PHE A 205 33.21 10.89 3.87
C PHE A 205 33.05 9.36 3.77
N LEU A 206 34.13 8.61 3.56
CA LEU A 206 34.07 7.15 3.45
C LEU A 206 33.57 6.48 4.75
N VAL A 207 34.02 6.98 5.89
CA VAL A 207 33.56 6.49 7.22
C VAL A 207 32.06 6.79 7.38
N GLY A 208 31.62 8.01 7.10
CA GLY A 208 30.22 8.41 7.18
C GLY A 208 29.32 7.62 6.20
N LEU A 209 29.79 7.39 4.98
CA LEU A 209 29.09 6.56 3.99
C LEU A 209 28.93 5.13 4.49
N ALA A 210 29.98 4.50 4.98
CA ALA A 210 29.95 3.14 5.50
C ALA A 210 29.02 3.03 6.74
N ALA A 211 29.10 4.01 7.66
CA ALA A 211 28.22 4.07 8.81
C ALA A 211 26.75 4.22 8.41
N SER A 212 26.45 5.14 7.47
CA SER A 212 25.08 5.39 7.02
C SER A 212 24.44 4.19 6.31
N VAL A 213 25.18 3.55 5.41
CA VAL A 213 24.69 2.35 4.69
C VAL A 213 24.56 1.17 5.65
N GLY A 214 25.55 0.95 6.52
CA GLY A 214 25.52 -0.12 7.52
C GLY A 214 24.36 0.02 8.51
N ALA A 215 24.14 1.21 9.03
CA ALA A 215 23.00 1.53 9.90
C ALA A 215 21.67 1.32 9.16
N GLY A 216 21.54 1.79 7.91
CA GLY A 216 20.33 1.61 7.11
C GLY A 216 19.97 0.14 6.88
N ILE A 217 20.94 -0.69 6.54
CA ILE A 217 20.72 -2.14 6.40
C ILE A 217 20.27 -2.74 7.73
N SER A 218 21.01 -2.45 8.83
CA SER A 218 20.70 -2.99 10.15
C SER A 218 19.29 -2.60 10.62
N MET A 219 18.95 -1.32 10.54
CA MET A 219 17.65 -0.81 10.97
C MET A 219 16.51 -1.32 10.09
N GLY A 220 16.75 -1.46 8.78
CA GLY A 220 15.77 -2.02 7.86
C GLY A 220 15.41 -3.46 8.23
N PHE A 221 16.40 -4.31 8.51
CA PHE A 221 16.16 -5.68 8.96
C PHE A 221 15.55 -5.73 10.37
N ALA A 222 16.02 -4.90 11.30
CA ALA A 222 15.48 -4.84 12.66
C ALA A 222 13.99 -4.50 12.65
N GLU A 223 13.56 -3.50 11.87
CA GLU A 223 12.15 -3.13 11.73
C GLU A 223 11.35 -4.23 11.01
N ALA A 224 11.88 -4.82 9.93
CA ALA A 224 11.18 -5.89 9.20
C ALA A 224 10.97 -7.15 10.04
N LEU A 225 11.86 -7.44 10.97
CA LEU A 225 11.80 -8.63 11.82
C LEU A 225 11.17 -8.37 13.19
N SER A 226 10.79 -7.13 13.50
CA SER A 226 10.25 -6.74 14.82
C SER A 226 8.89 -7.36 15.13
N ASP A 227 8.01 -7.43 14.15
CA ASP A 227 6.68 -8.04 14.22
C ASP A 227 6.13 -8.34 12.81
N ASP A 228 5.19 -9.27 12.71
CA ASP A 228 4.55 -9.67 11.44
C ASP A 228 3.47 -8.68 10.95
N GLY A 229 3.15 -7.67 11.75
CA GLY A 229 2.13 -6.67 11.46
C GLY A 229 0.69 -7.11 11.72
N ALA A 230 0.46 -8.40 11.93
CA ALA A 230 -0.89 -8.95 12.11
C ALA A 230 -1.52 -8.53 13.45
N LEU A 231 -0.74 -8.62 14.54
CA LEU A 231 -1.21 -8.22 15.88
C LEU A 231 -1.15 -6.71 16.11
N SER A 232 -0.18 -6.04 15.50
CA SER A 232 0.06 -4.61 15.75
C SER A 232 -0.75 -3.68 14.85
N GLY A 233 -1.35 -4.19 13.77
CA GLY A 233 -2.03 -3.39 12.75
C GLY A 233 -1.08 -2.45 11.97
N ARG A 234 0.25 -2.66 12.05
CA ARG A 234 1.28 -1.80 11.46
C ARG A 234 1.54 -2.06 9.97
N GLY A 235 0.76 -2.93 9.32
CA GLY A 235 0.89 -3.25 7.91
C GLY A 235 2.09 -4.15 7.60
N SER A 236 2.57 -4.13 6.35
CA SER A 236 3.60 -5.05 5.86
C SER A 236 4.97 -4.81 6.51
N PRO A 237 5.57 -5.83 7.15
CA PRO A 237 6.89 -5.73 7.79
C PRO A 237 8.01 -5.32 6.82
N TRP A 238 8.00 -5.86 5.61
CA TRP A 238 9.01 -5.57 4.60
C TRP A 238 8.94 -4.14 4.07
N ILE A 239 7.74 -3.57 3.96
CA ILE A 239 7.56 -2.16 3.58
C ILE A 239 8.09 -1.26 4.69
N ARG A 240 7.74 -1.54 5.96
CA ARG A 240 8.26 -0.79 7.11
C ARG A 240 9.77 -0.85 7.19
N GLY A 241 10.35 -2.05 7.04
CA GLY A 241 11.80 -2.24 7.04
C GLY A 241 12.49 -1.48 5.92
N LEU A 242 11.94 -1.52 4.71
CA LEU A 242 12.47 -0.76 3.57
C LEU A 242 12.43 0.75 3.83
N VAL A 243 11.31 1.26 4.31
CA VAL A 243 11.16 2.69 4.64
C VAL A 243 12.12 3.09 5.76
N CYS A 244 12.21 2.32 6.83
CA CYS A 244 13.12 2.57 7.95
C CYS A 244 14.57 2.57 7.47
N GLY A 245 15.01 1.54 6.76
CA GLY A 245 16.39 1.42 6.28
C GLY A 245 16.81 2.52 5.30
N LEU A 246 15.93 2.88 4.35
CA LEU A 246 16.19 3.98 3.43
C LEU A 246 16.30 5.31 4.18
N MET A 247 15.39 5.59 5.10
CA MET A 247 15.40 6.84 5.87
C MET A 247 16.59 6.91 6.83
N THR A 248 17.05 5.78 7.41
CA THR A 248 18.29 5.73 8.17
C THR A 248 19.49 6.08 7.29
N THR A 249 19.58 5.48 6.10
CA THR A 249 20.66 5.78 5.16
C THR A 249 20.66 7.25 4.76
N PHE A 250 19.50 7.82 4.41
CA PHE A 250 19.38 9.22 4.03
C PHE A 250 19.73 10.17 5.17
N GLY A 251 19.29 9.88 6.41
CA GLY A 251 19.62 10.67 7.59
C GLY A 251 21.13 10.72 7.83
N GLY A 252 21.85 9.59 7.70
CA GLY A 252 23.30 9.55 7.86
C GLY A 252 24.06 10.17 6.70
N LEU A 253 23.56 10.06 5.47
CA LEU A 253 24.19 10.67 4.28
C LEU A 253 24.09 12.18 4.26
N GLY A 254 23.02 12.77 4.80
CA GLY A 254 22.81 14.22 4.75
C GLY A 254 24.01 15.00 5.24
N HIS A 255 24.45 14.75 6.46
CA HIS A 255 25.61 15.41 7.08
C HIS A 255 26.96 14.78 6.72
N THR A 256 26.98 13.66 6.01
CA THR A 256 28.18 13.03 5.46
C THR A 256 28.63 13.69 4.14
N LEU A 257 27.68 14.05 3.27
CA LEU A 257 27.92 14.63 1.95
C LEU A 257 28.81 15.90 1.95
N PRO A 258 28.71 16.82 2.93
CA PRO A 258 29.60 17.97 3.00
C PRO A 258 31.09 17.63 2.98
N TYR A 259 31.49 16.45 3.46
CA TYR A 259 32.90 16.00 3.45
C TYR A 259 33.42 15.60 2.06
N LEU A 260 32.63 15.74 1.01
CA LEU A 260 33.11 15.77 -0.38
C LEU A 260 33.85 17.08 -0.72
N ILE A 261 33.70 18.13 0.11
CA ILE A 261 34.40 19.40 -0.03
C ILE A 261 35.80 19.21 0.52
N PRO A 262 36.87 19.59 -0.24
CA PRO A 262 38.25 19.38 0.18
C PRO A 262 38.69 20.18 1.43
N ASP A 263 38.03 21.31 1.70
CA ASP A 263 38.32 22.14 2.87
C ASP A 263 37.64 21.57 4.11
N PHE A 264 38.45 21.19 5.10
CA PHE A 264 37.98 20.55 6.32
C PHE A 264 37.05 21.44 7.15
N TYR A 265 37.37 22.72 7.29
CA TYR A 265 36.57 23.62 8.13
C TYR A 265 35.22 23.90 7.47
N MET A 266 35.21 24.17 6.18
CA MET A 266 33.97 24.39 5.42
C MET A 266 33.09 23.13 5.44
N ALA A 267 33.68 21.96 5.21
CA ALA A 267 32.96 20.68 5.25
C ALA A 267 32.31 20.43 6.61
N THR A 268 33.07 20.67 7.69
CA THR A 268 32.59 20.45 9.07
C THR A 268 31.47 21.44 9.45
N VAL A 269 31.62 22.74 9.12
CA VAL A 269 30.59 23.74 9.37
C VAL A 269 29.29 23.39 8.64
N LEU A 270 29.39 23.01 7.37
CA LEU A 270 28.22 22.58 6.59
C LEU A 270 27.59 21.30 7.13
N ALA A 271 28.39 20.31 7.54
CA ALA A 271 27.90 19.10 8.16
C ALA A 271 27.09 19.40 9.44
N VAL A 272 27.60 20.25 10.31
CA VAL A 272 26.87 20.69 11.52
C VAL A 272 25.59 21.44 11.18
N ALA A 273 25.60 22.31 10.16
CA ALA A 273 24.41 23.01 9.70
C ALA A 273 23.34 22.04 9.18
N VAL A 274 23.75 21.02 8.43
CA VAL A 274 22.83 19.96 7.96
C VAL A 274 22.23 19.19 9.13
N VAL A 275 23.02 18.80 10.13
CA VAL A 275 22.53 18.13 11.36
C VAL A 275 21.44 18.96 12.03
N VAL A 276 21.65 20.28 12.18
CA VAL A 276 20.66 21.17 12.80
C VAL A 276 19.34 21.17 12.00
N VAL A 277 19.42 21.21 10.67
CA VAL A 277 18.24 21.12 9.79
C VAL A 277 17.55 19.77 9.91
N GLU A 278 18.28 18.68 9.93
CA GLU A 278 17.74 17.32 10.10
C GLU A 278 17.00 17.18 11.44
N LEU A 279 17.61 17.62 12.54
CA LEU A 279 16.98 17.56 13.87
C LEU A 279 15.72 18.45 13.95
N ALA A 280 15.73 19.61 13.31
CA ALA A 280 14.55 20.46 13.22
C ALA A 280 13.42 19.80 12.40
N LEU A 281 13.75 19.17 11.28
CA LEU A 281 12.81 18.44 10.44
C LEU A 281 12.19 17.25 11.20
N ILE A 282 13.01 16.46 11.90
CA ILE A 282 12.55 15.36 12.74
C ILE A 282 11.58 15.87 13.83
N SER A 283 11.92 16.98 14.50
CA SER A 283 11.06 17.59 15.51
C SER A 283 9.73 18.03 14.94
N TRP A 284 9.73 18.62 13.73
CA TRP A 284 8.53 19.03 13.02
C TRP A 284 7.64 17.86 12.64
N ILE A 285 8.22 16.77 12.10
CA ILE A 285 7.47 15.55 11.73
C ILE A 285 6.83 14.94 12.98
N ARG A 286 7.56 14.82 14.08
CA ARG A 286 7.02 14.30 15.36
C ARG A 286 5.85 15.14 15.86
N HIS A 287 5.97 16.47 15.81
CA HIS A 287 4.89 17.36 16.21
C HIS A 287 3.66 17.18 15.29
N ARG A 288 3.88 17.13 13.97
CA ARG A 288 2.79 17.13 12.98
C ARG A 288 2.01 15.80 12.89
N PHE A 289 2.68 14.67 13.10
CA PHE A 289 2.10 13.34 12.88
C PHE A 289 1.92 12.51 14.14
N MET A 290 2.61 12.82 15.23
CA MET A 290 2.60 12.04 16.47
C MET A 290 2.07 12.84 17.68
N ASP A 291 1.45 13.99 17.46
CA ASP A 291 0.85 14.86 18.47
C ASP A 291 1.78 15.17 19.67
N THR A 292 3.10 15.15 19.44
CA THR A 292 4.09 15.41 20.47
C THR A 292 4.25 16.93 20.65
N PRO A 293 4.23 17.47 21.88
CA PRO A 293 4.47 18.88 22.11
C PRO A 293 5.80 19.34 21.53
N TRP A 294 5.81 20.45 20.79
CA TRP A 294 6.99 20.96 20.06
C TRP A 294 8.24 21.05 20.92
N LEU A 295 8.12 21.66 22.11
CA LEU A 295 9.24 21.82 23.04
C LEU A 295 9.82 20.49 23.52
N GLN A 296 8.97 19.50 23.79
CA GLN A 296 9.41 18.18 24.21
C GLN A 296 10.11 17.43 23.09
N ALA A 297 9.56 17.48 21.86
CA ALA A 297 10.16 16.86 20.69
C ALA A 297 11.55 17.44 20.42
N THR A 298 11.67 18.78 20.38
CA THR A 298 12.94 19.47 20.11
C THR A 298 13.97 19.21 21.20
N PHE A 299 13.57 19.27 22.47
CA PHE A 299 14.49 19.07 23.60
C PHE A 299 15.10 17.63 23.59
N GLN A 300 14.26 16.62 23.44
CA GLN A 300 14.72 15.23 23.43
C GLN A 300 15.71 14.95 22.29
N ILE A 301 15.42 15.46 21.10
CA ILE A 301 16.25 15.25 19.92
C ILE A 301 17.55 16.06 20.00
N ALA A 302 17.48 17.31 20.43
CA ALA A 302 18.67 18.16 20.60
C ALA A 302 19.65 17.62 21.65
N VAL A 303 19.14 17.17 22.80
CA VAL A 303 19.98 16.55 23.84
C VAL A 303 20.64 15.27 23.33
N GLY A 304 19.89 14.37 22.68
CA GLY A 304 20.45 13.15 22.11
C GLY A 304 21.54 13.44 21.07
N GLY A 305 21.27 14.33 20.13
CA GLY A 305 22.24 14.74 19.08
C GLY A 305 23.49 15.39 19.68
N ALA A 306 23.34 16.28 20.68
CA ALA A 306 24.45 16.92 21.33
C ALA A 306 25.35 15.92 22.07
N LEU A 307 24.78 14.94 22.78
CA LEU A 307 25.54 13.91 23.50
C LEU A 307 26.35 13.06 22.54
N VAL A 308 25.77 12.61 21.43
CA VAL A 308 26.47 11.78 20.43
C VAL A 308 27.53 12.57 19.68
N PHE A 309 27.26 13.84 19.35
CA PHE A 309 28.23 14.74 18.74
C PHE A 309 29.46 14.97 19.67
N LEU A 310 29.22 15.25 20.95
CA LEU A 310 30.28 15.40 21.94
C LEU A 310 31.11 14.11 22.09
N ALA A 311 30.47 12.95 22.12
CA ALA A 311 31.14 11.68 22.17
C ALA A 311 32.07 11.49 20.94
N GLY A 312 31.61 11.85 19.75
CA GLY A 312 32.43 11.80 18.53
C GLY A 312 33.66 12.71 18.61
N ILE A 313 33.53 13.93 19.08
CA ILE A 313 34.64 14.86 19.27
C ILE A 313 35.64 14.30 20.30
N LEU A 314 35.18 13.86 21.46
CA LEU A 314 36.07 13.32 22.53
C LEU A 314 36.86 12.12 22.06
N ILE A 315 36.22 11.20 21.32
CA ILE A 315 36.90 10.03 20.76
C ILE A 315 37.92 10.42 19.68
N GLY A 316 37.55 11.38 18.81
CA GLY A 316 38.40 11.81 17.71
C GLY A 316 39.57 12.71 18.15
N SER A 317 39.50 13.34 19.32
CA SER A 317 40.55 14.21 19.88
C SER A 317 41.47 13.53 20.87
N ALA A 318 41.21 12.26 21.23
CA ALA A 318 42.04 11.46 22.12
C ALA A 318 43.24 10.86 21.37
#